data_e70795d54249681d9a2c71266e545bd3
#
_entry.id   e70795d54249681d9a2c71266e545bd3
#
_cell.length_a   1.000
_cell.length_b   1.000
_cell.length_c   1.000
_cell.angle_alpha   90.00
_cell.angle_beta   90.00
_cell.angle_gamma   90.00
#
_symmetry.space_group_name_H-M   'P 1'
#
loop_
_entity.id
_entity.type
_entity.pdbx_description
1 polymer ?
#
loop_
_entity_poly.entity_id
_entity_poly.type
_entity_poly.pdbx_seq_one_letter_code
_entity_poly.pdbx_strand_id
1 'polypeptide(L)'
;MDDKRALLRHTVATVAYRGGKAVRGAPASFAGYSPDGSPRTAGKILAHVGDLLDWALSQAKGAEAWTDSPPLQWDLEVERFFGALQRFDDYLASDAPLAVSVERIFQGAVADALTHIGQLAMLRRLAGAKMKGENYSRADIAVGRVGLEQTSAKREFD
;
A
#
# COMPACT_ATOMS: atom_id res chain seq x y z
N MET A 1 10.84 10.56 -18.70
CA MET A 1 10.81 10.08 -17.28
C MET A 1 12.18 9.50 -16.99
N ASP A 2 12.85 9.92 -15.92
CA ASP A 2 14.14 9.35 -15.55
C ASP A 2 13.98 7.95 -14.93
N ASP A 3 15.06 7.17 -14.91
CA ASP A 3 15.04 5.76 -14.48
C ASP A 3 14.66 5.61 -13.00
N LYS A 4 15.03 6.57 -12.13
CA LYS A 4 14.70 6.53 -10.71
C LYS A 4 13.21 6.74 -10.49
N ARG A 5 12.60 7.67 -11.22
CA ARG A 5 11.16 7.93 -11.15
C ARG A 5 10.36 6.74 -11.71
N ALA A 6 10.86 6.12 -12.78
CA ALA A 6 10.27 4.89 -13.33
C ALA A 6 10.33 3.74 -12.31
N LEU A 7 11.45 3.56 -11.62
CA LEU A 7 11.59 2.57 -10.55
C LEU A 7 10.65 2.86 -9.37
N LEU A 8 10.51 4.13 -8.97
CA LEU A 8 9.57 4.52 -7.91
C LEU A 8 8.12 4.17 -8.30
N ARG A 9 7.71 4.44 -9.54
CA ARG A 9 6.39 4.03 -10.04
C ARG A 9 6.21 2.52 -10.03
N HIS A 10 7.23 1.75 -10.42
CA HIS A 10 7.18 0.28 -10.31
C HIS A 10 7.04 -0.17 -8.85
N THR A 11 7.70 0.53 -7.93
CA THR A 11 7.58 0.23 -6.49
C THR A 11 6.16 0.55 -5.98
N VAL A 12 5.54 1.64 -6.44
CA VAL A 12 4.13 1.96 -6.11
C VAL A 12 3.19 0.88 -6.64
N ALA A 13 3.39 0.39 -7.86
CA ALA A 13 2.65 -0.75 -8.40
C ALA A 13 2.88 -2.04 -7.57
N THR A 14 4.09 -2.22 -7.02
CA THR A 14 4.41 -3.33 -6.10
C THR A 14 3.64 -3.20 -4.79
N VAL A 15 3.55 -1.99 -4.23
CA VAL A 15 2.70 -1.71 -3.05
C VAL A 15 1.25 -2.06 -3.32
N ALA A 16 0.72 -1.65 -4.49
CA ALA A 16 -0.66 -1.96 -4.91
C ALA A 16 -0.90 -3.47 -5.03
N TYR A 17 0.01 -4.19 -5.67
CA TYR A 17 -0.08 -5.65 -5.85
C TYR A 17 -0.08 -6.39 -4.51
N ARG A 18 0.93 -6.12 -3.67
CA ARG A 18 1.10 -6.80 -2.38
C ARG A 18 0.04 -6.39 -1.37
N GLY A 19 -0.29 -5.09 -1.33
CA GLY A 19 -1.37 -4.57 -0.48
C GLY A 19 -2.73 -5.11 -0.92
N GLY A 20 -3.01 -5.13 -2.22
CA GLY A 20 -4.21 -5.72 -2.79
C GLY A 20 -4.38 -7.20 -2.40
N LYS A 21 -3.28 -7.98 -2.41
CA LYS A 21 -3.30 -9.35 -1.94
C LYS A 21 -3.60 -9.44 -0.43
N ALA A 22 -3.05 -8.53 0.37
CA ALA A 22 -3.27 -8.50 1.82
C ALA A 22 -4.71 -8.12 2.20
N VAL A 23 -5.39 -7.25 1.43
CA VAL A 23 -6.74 -6.79 1.76
C VAL A 23 -7.86 -7.57 1.08
N ARG A 24 -7.61 -8.16 -0.10
CA ARG A 24 -8.63 -8.86 -0.88
C ARG A 24 -9.15 -10.08 -0.14
N GLY A 25 -10.50 -10.20 -0.06
CA GLY A 25 -11.15 -11.32 0.60
C GLY A 25 -11.00 -11.34 2.13
N ALA A 26 -10.49 -10.27 2.74
CA ALA A 26 -10.56 -10.10 4.19
C ALA A 26 -12.00 -9.77 4.60
N PRO A 27 -12.56 -10.43 5.64
CA PRO A 27 -13.89 -10.09 6.12
C PRO A 27 -13.91 -8.70 6.77
N ALA A 28 -15.05 -8.02 6.75
CA ALA A 28 -15.21 -6.69 7.36
C ALA A 28 -14.78 -6.64 8.84
N SER A 29 -14.99 -7.74 9.58
CA SER A 29 -14.58 -7.89 10.98
C SER A 29 -13.06 -7.84 11.17
N PHE A 30 -12.27 -8.06 10.11
CA PHE A 30 -10.82 -7.97 10.17
C PHE A 30 -10.33 -6.57 10.55
N ALA A 31 -11.08 -5.52 10.22
CA ALA A 31 -10.73 -4.14 10.60
C ALA A 31 -10.44 -3.98 12.10
N GLY A 32 -11.23 -4.66 12.95
CA GLY A 32 -11.08 -4.61 14.40
C GLY A 32 -10.08 -5.61 14.99
N TYR A 33 -9.48 -6.46 14.17
CA TYR A 33 -8.59 -7.51 14.65
C TYR A 33 -7.26 -6.97 15.19
N SER A 34 -6.90 -7.46 16.37
CA SER A 34 -5.59 -7.27 16.99
C SER A 34 -5.27 -8.54 17.81
N PRO A 35 -4.09 -9.15 17.68
CA PRO A 35 -3.79 -10.45 18.30
C PRO A 35 -3.66 -10.38 19.82
N ASP A 36 -3.31 -9.23 20.36
CA ASP A 36 -3.07 -8.98 21.80
C ASP A 36 -4.10 -8.04 22.43
N GLY A 37 -5.15 -7.69 21.70
CA GLY A 37 -6.15 -6.71 22.14
C GLY A 37 -5.64 -5.27 22.18
N SER A 38 -4.46 -5.00 21.59
CA SER A 38 -3.90 -3.66 21.52
C SER A 38 -4.79 -2.74 20.66
N PRO A 39 -4.69 -1.41 20.83
CA PRO A 39 -5.46 -0.47 20.03
C PRO A 39 -4.96 -0.40 18.56
N ARG A 40 -3.85 -1.05 18.21
CA ARG A 40 -3.30 -1.09 16.83
C ARG A 40 -3.96 -2.22 16.04
N THR A 41 -5.15 -1.99 15.56
CA THR A 41 -5.94 -2.96 14.79
C THR A 41 -5.53 -2.97 13.30
N ALA A 42 -5.96 -4.01 12.56
CA ALA A 42 -5.73 -4.10 11.12
C ALA A 42 -6.29 -2.89 10.35
N GLY A 43 -7.46 -2.38 10.74
CA GLY A 43 -8.03 -1.16 10.15
C GLY A 43 -7.16 0.07 10.37
N LYS A 44 -6.62 0.24 11.59
CA LYS A 44 -5.68 1.34 11.88
C LYS A 44 -4.39 1.23 11.10
N ILE A 45 -3.88 0.02 10.89
CA ILE A 45 -2.68 -0.20 10.07
C ILE A 45 -2.96 0.16 8.61
N LEU A 46 -4.11 -0.24 8.06
CA LEU A 46 -4.45 0.12 6.68
C LEU A 46 -4.67 1.64 6.51
N ALA A 47 -5.33 2.29 7.47
CA ALA A 47 -5.48 3.75 7.51
C ALA A 47 -4.11 4.46 7.50
N HIS A 48 -3.17 3.98 8.32
CA HIS A 48 -1.81 4.50 8.35
C HIS A 48 -1.08 4.32 7.00
N VAL A 49 -1.27 3.18 6.33
CA VAL A 49 -0.71 2.98 4.98
C VAL A 49 -1.28 4.00 3.98
N GLY A 50 -2.58 4.30 4.05
CA GLY A 50 -3.19 5.37 3.27
C GLY A 50 -2.55 6.73 3.54
N ASP A 51 -2.35 7.07 4.81
CA ASP A 51 -1.69 8.32 5.23
C ASP A 51 -0.24 8.41 4.75
N LEU A 52 0.52 7.30 4.76
CA LEU A 52 1.87 7.24 4.22
C LEU A 52 1.90 7.55 2.71
N LEU A 53 0.94 7.06 1.94
CA LEU A 53 0.86 7.33 0.50
C LEU A 53 0.46 8.78 0.21
N ASP A 54 -0.48 9.35 0.96
CA ASP A 54 -0.83 10.77 0.87
C ASP A 54 0.34 11.66 1.30
N TRP A 55 1.08 11.25 2.33
CA TRP A 55 2.32 11.93 2.73
C TRP A 55 3.39 11.88 1.64
N ALA A 56 3.61 10.72 1.00
CA ALA A 56 4.51 10.61 -0.14
C ALA A 56 4.16 11.60 -1.27
N LEU A 57 2.87 11.71 -1.59
CA LEU A 57 2.38 12.66 -2.57
C LEU A 57 2.62 14.11 -2.15
N SER A 58 2.38 14.44 -0.88
CA SER A 58 2.60 15.79 -0.33
C SER A 58 4.08 16.18 -0.38
N GLN A 59 4.99 15.25 -0.05
CA GLN A 59 6.44 15.43 -0.19
C GLN A 59 6.85 15.64 -1.65
N ALA A 60 6.30 14.82 -2.56
CA ALA A 60 6.59 14.94 -3.99
C ALA A 60 6.18 16.32 -4.54
N LYS A 61 5.10 16.89 -4.04
CA LYS A 61 4.58 18.23 -4.41
C LYS A 61 5.30 19.39 -3.71
N GLY A 62 6.14 19.13 -2.71
CA GLY A 62 6.78 20.17 -1.92
C GLY A 62 5.86 20.88 -0.91
N ALA A 63 4.73 20.27 -0.59
CA ALA A 63 3.76 20.75 0.40
C ALA A 63 3.57 19.67 1.48
N GLU A 64 4.68 19.30 2.13
CA GLU A 64 4.73 18.19 3.07
C GLU A 64 3.70 18.38 4.19
N ALA A 65 2.79 17.41 4.32
CA ALA A 65 1.74 17.40 5.33
C ALA A 65 1.47 15.96 5.78
N TRP A 66 1.52 15.75 7.09
CA TRP A 66 1.14 14.49 7.71
C TRP A 66 -0.30 14.56 8.23
N THR A 67 -1.05 13.49 8.05
CA THR A 67 -2.37 13.30 8.62
C THR A 67 -2.38 11.99 9.39
N ASP A 68 -3.00 11.96 10.56
CA ASP A 68 -3.24 10.75 11.35
C ASP A 68 -4.74 10.47 11.31
N SER A 69 -5.14 9.76 10.27
CA SER A 69 -6.56 9.54 9.97
C SER A 69 -7.17 8.47 10.86
N PRO A 70 -8.35 8.72 11.45
CA PRO A 70 -9.10 7.64 12.09
C PRO A 70 -9.49 6.59 11.04
N PRO A 71 -9.46 5.29 11.40
CA PRO A 71 -9.82 4.24 10.45
C PRO A 71 -11.30 4.33 10.07
N LEU A 72 -11.56 4.11 8.79
CA LEU A 72 -12.91 3.95 8.23
C LEU A 72 -13.40 2.51 8.42
N GLN A 73 -14.65 2.24 8.00
CA GLN A 73 -15.10 0.86 7.79
C GLN A 73 -14.20 0.18 6.75
N TRP A 74 -14.01 -1.13 6.85
CA TRP A 74 -13.00 -1.87 6.09
C TRP A 74 -13.04 -1.61 4.58
N ASP A 75 -14.22 -1.72 3.96
CA ASP A 75 -14.33 -1.55 2.50
C ASP A 75 -13.98 -0.12 2.07
N LEU A 76 -14.39 0.88 2.85
CA LEU A 76 -14.06 2.28 2.60
C LEU A 76 -12.56 2.56 2.81
N GLU A 77 -11.93 1.88 3.77
CA GLU A 77 -10.49 2.01 3.99
C GLU A 77 -9.69 1.36 2.84
N VAL A 78 -10.17 0.25 2.29
CA VAL A 78 -9.60 -0.37 1.10
C VAL A 78 -9.72 0.56 -0.11
N GLU A 79 -10.88 1.18 -0.32
CA GLU A 79 -11.08 2.19 -1.38
C GLU A 79 -10.13 3.38 -1.21
N ARG A 80 -9.99 3.87 0.02
CA ARG A 80 -9.06 4.96 0.35
C ARG A 80 -7.62 4.60 0.04
N PHE A 81 -7.17 3.41 0.40
CA PHE A 81 -5.83 2.90 0.11
C PHE A 81 -5.53 2.92 -1.40
N PHE A 82 -6.41 2.35 -2.21
CA PHE A 82 -6.23 2.35 -3.67
C PHE A 82 -6.37 3.75 -4.28
N GLY A 83 -7.24 4.59 -3.74
CA GLY A 83 -7.35 5.99 -4.16
C GLY A 83 -6.07 6.79 -3.88
N ALA A 84 -5.41 6.56 -2.75
CA ALA A 84 -4.14 7.19 -2.42
C ALA A 84 -3.02 6.72 -3.37
N LEU A 85 -2.94 5.43 -3.67
CA LEU A 85 -2.02 4.87 -4.66
C LEU A 85 -2.22 5.50 -6.05
N GLN A 86 -3.48 5.61 -6.49
CA GLN A 86 -3.79 6.19 -7.80
C GLN A 86 -3.34 7.65 -7.88
N ARG A 87 -3.72 8.47 -6.88
CA ARG A 87 -3.30 9.88 -6.85
C ARG A 87 -1.77 10.05 -6.86
N PHE A 88 -1.07 9.18 -6.14
CA PHE A 88 0.39 9.23 -6.09
C PHE A 88 1.03 8.79 -7.42
N ASP A 89 0.56 7.69 -8.01
CA ASP A 89 1.07 7.22 -9.31
C ASP A 89 0.76 8.21 -10.43
N ASP A 90 -0.43 8.83 -10.45
CA ASP A 90 -0.79 9.87 -11.43
C ASP A 90 0.18 11.06 -11.37
N TYR A 91 0.55 11.50 -10.17
CA TYR A 91 1.53 12.56 -10.01
C TYR A 91 2.92 12.12 -10.52
N LEU A 92 3.34 10.90 -10.20
CA LEU A 92 4.60 10.34 -10.68
C LEU A 92 4.59 10.10 -12.19
N ALA A 93 3.43 9.86 -12.80
CA ALA A 93 3.26 9.70 -14.24
C ALA A 93 3.36 11.02 -15.01
N SER A 94 3.05 12.13 -14.37
CA SER A 94 3.07 13.47 -14.98
C SER A 94 4.51 14.00 -15.14
N ASP A 95 4.64 15.12 -15.86
CA ASP A 95 5.91 15.85 -16.00
C ASP A 95 6.19 16.81 -14.85
N ALA A 96 5.31 16.85 -13.83
CA ALA A 96 5.48 17.71 -12.66
C ALA A 96 6.81 17.38 -11.93
N PRO A 97 7.58 18.39 -11.49
CA PRO A 97 8.84 18.16 -10.79
C PRO A 97 8.62 17.50 -9.43
N LEU A 98 9.57 16.68 -8.99
CA LEU A 98 9.62 16.19 -7.62
C LEU A 98 10.35 17.20 -6.74
N ALA A 99 9.70 17.66 -5.67
CA ALA A 99 10.29 18.62 -4.73
C ALA A 99 11.34 17.98 -3.80
N VAL A 100 11.33 16.66 -3.69
CA VAL A 100 12.33 15.88 -2.92
C VAL A 100 12.86 14.73 -3.77
N SER A 101 13.99 14.14 -3.38
CA SER A 101 14.57 13.02 -4.11
C SER A 101 13.69 11.77 -4.06
N VAL A 102 13.79 10.94 -5.09
CA VAL A 102 13.12 9.63 -5.16
C VAL A 102 13.52 8.76 -3.97
N GLU A 103 14.79 8.80 -3.58
CA GLU A 103 15.32 8.04 -2.46
C GLU A 103 14.65 8.42 -1.14
N ARG A 104 14.40 9.73 -0.92
CA ARG A 104 13.72 10.21 0.30
C ARG A 104 12.28 9.69 0.36
N ILE A 105 11.56 9.72 -0.74
CA ILE A 105 10.19 9.19 -0.82
C ILE A 105 10.20 7.67 -0.58
N PHE A 106 11.13 6.97 -1.22
CA PHE A 106 11.24 5.53 -1.08
C PHE A 106 11.58 5.10 0.34
N GLN A 107 12.66 5.64 0.93
CA GLN A 107 13.15 5.21 2.26
C GLN A 107 12.17 5.51 3.39
N GLY A 108 11.35 6.54 3.24
CA GLY A 108 10.31 6.91 4.21
C GLY A 108 8.99 6.20 3.88
N ALA A 109 8.10 6.91 3.22
CA ALA A 109 6.70 6.52 3.05
C ALA A 109 6.50 5.16 2.36
N VAL A 110 7.25 4.87 1.28
CA VAL A 110 7.03 3.66 0.48
C VAL A 110 7.55 2.41 1.18
N ALA A 111 8.74 2.46 1.76
CA ALA A 111 9.31 1.34 2.49
C ALA A 111 8.49 1.03 3.76
N ASP A 112 8.00 2.07 4.44
CA ASP A 112 7.14 1.89 5.60
C ASP A 112 5.77 1.30 5.22
N ALA A 113 5.17 1.74 4.12
CA ALA A 113 3.95 1.13 3.58
C ALA A 113 4.13 -0.37 3.31
N LEU A 114 5.25 -0.79 2.69
CA LEU A 114 5.55 -2.21 2.47
C LEU A 114 5.71 -2.99 3.78
N THR A 115 6.33 -2.39 4.79
CA THR A 115 6.47 -2.98 6.13
C THR A 115 5.09 -3.23 6.76
N HIS A 116 4.20 -2.26 6.70
CA HIS A 116 2.84 -2.37 7.24
C HIS A 116 1.94 -3.33 6.45
N ILE A 117 2.12 -3.44 5.14
CA ILE A 117 1.45 -4.46 4.32
C ILE A 117 1.87 -5.87 4.77
N GLY A 118 3.15 -6.06 5.10
CA GLY A 118 3.63 -7.31 5.70
C GLY A 118 2.96 -7.62 7.04
N GLN A 119 2.74 -6.61 7.88
CA GLN A 119 1.99 -6.75 9.13
C GLN A 119 0.53 -7.17 8.87
N LEU A 120 -0.16 -6.54 7.91
CA LEU A 120 -1.53 -6.94 7.53
C LEU A 120 -1.59 -8.40 7.07
N ALA A 121 -0.65 -8.85 6.25
CA ALA A 121 -0.57 -10.24 5.82
C ALA A 121 -0.39 -11.21 6.99
N MET A 122 0.45 -10.85 7.97
CA MET A 122 0.63 -11.61 9.21
C MET A 122 -0.65 -11.63 10.05
N LEU A 123 -1.27 -10.47 10.26
CA LEU A 123 -2.52 -10.37 11.03
C LEU A 123 -3.64 -11.21 10.40
N ARG A 124 -3.75 -11.25 9.07
CA ARG A 124 -4.72 -12.13 8.39
C ARG A 124 -4.51 -13.59 8.73
N ARG A 125 -3.26 -14.03 8.76
CA ARG A 125 -2.94 -15.42 9.15
C ARG A 125 -3.35 -15.70 10.57
N LEU A 126 -3.04 -14.79 11.50
CA LEU A 126 -3.40 -14.91 12.92
C LEU A 126 -4.91 -14.85 13.15
N ALA A 127 -5.62 -14.07 12.36
CA ALA A 127 -7.09 -13.97 12.42
C ALA A 127 -7.82 -15.17 11.77
N GLY A 128 -7.11 -16.16 11.24
CA GLY A 128 -7.71 -17.32 10.57
C GLY A 128 -8.21 -17.04 9.14
N ALA A 129 -8.02 -15.84 8.62
CA ALA A 129 -8.39 -15.44 7.25
C ALA A 129 -7.16 -15.42 6.33
N LYS A 130 -6.31 -16.45 6.44
CA LYS A 130 -5.00 -16.49 5.78
C LYS A 130 -5.09 -16.32 4.27
N MET A 131 -4.07 -15.72 3.71
CA MET A 131 -3.79 -15.65 2.28
C MET A 131 -2.60 -16.56 1.96
N LYS A 132 -2.53 -17.06 0.73
CA LYS A 132 -1.38 -17.86 0.29
C LYS A 132 -0.13 -17.01 0.18
N GLY A 133 1.01 -17.59 0.50
CA GLY A 133 2.31 -17.01 0.17
C GLY A 133 2.52 -16.94 -1.35
N GLU A 134 3.42 -16.07 -1.81
CA GLU A 134 3.71 -15.93 -3.23
C GLU A 134 5.18 -15.60 -3.47
N ASN A 135 5.75 -16.18 -4.51
CA ASN A 135 7.02 -15.72 -5.05
C ASN A 135 6.82 -14.48 -5.91
N TYR A 136 6.92 -13.32 -5.29
CA TYR A 136 6.68 -12.03 -5.96
C TYR A 136 7.66 -11.72 -7.10
N SER A 137 8.82 -12.40 -7.17
CA SER A 137 9.72 -12.23 -8.32
C SER A 137 9.12 -12.76 -9.63
N ARG A 138 8.08 -13.58 -9.53
CA ARG A 138 7.34 -14.13 -10.67
C ARG A 138 6.01 -13.41 -10.93
N ALA A 139 5.63 -12.48 -10.06
CA ALA A 139 4.38 -11.73 -10.21
C ALA A 139 4.42 -10.82 -11.43
N ASP A 140 3.27 -10.66 -12.06
CA ASP A 140 3.09 -9.70 -13.16
C ASP A 140 2.68 -8.33 -12.59
N ILE A 141 3.68 -7.55 -12.21
CA ILE A 141 3.51 -6.20 -11.67
C ILE A 141 3.84 -5.20 -12.77
N ALA A 142 2.86 -4.39 -13.16
CA ALA A 142 3.01 -3.40 -14.22
C ALA A 142 2.87 -1.97 -13.68
N VAL A 143 3.76 -1.08 -14.12
CA VAL A 143 3.69 0.35 -13.83
C VAL A 143 2.33 0.91 -14.27
N GLY A 144 1.68 1.68 -13.41
CA GLY A 144 0.34 2.22 -13.63
C GLY A 144 -0.81 1.30 -13.21
N ARG A 145 -0.56 0.02 -12.91
CA ARG A 145 -1.58 -0.87 -12.35
C ARG A 145 -1.58 -0.76 -10.82
N VAL A 146 -2.24 0.25 -10.33
CA VAL A 146 -2.25 0.61 -8.90
C VAL A 146 -3.63 0.49 -8.23
N GLY A 147 -4.64 0.01 -8.96
CA GLY A 147 -6.00 -0.21 -8.45
C GLY A 147 -6.21 -1.59 -7.83
N LEU A 148 -7.47 -1.87 -7.46
CA LEU A 148 -7.90 -3.15 -6.89
C LEU A 148 -7.74 -4.31 -7.89
N GLU A 149 -7.92 -4.04 -9.17
CA GLU A 149 -7.79 -5.03 -10.24
C GLU A 149 -6.30 -5.36 -10.49
N GLN A 150 -5.92 -6.56 -10.10
CA GLN A 150 -4.57 -7.08 -10.26
C GLN A 150 -4.59 -8.39 -11.05
N THR A 151 -3.46 -8.75 -11.63
CA THR A 151 -3.31 -10.07 -12.27
C THR A 151 -3.39 -11.20 -11.26
N SER A 152 -3.81 -12.36 -11.72
CA SER A 152 -3.74 -13.58 -10.91
C SER A 152 -2.30 -13.91 -10.54
N ALA A 153 -2.11 -14.41 -9.33
CA ALA A 153 -0.80 -14.84 -8.84
C ALA A 153 -0.26 -16.00 -9.70
N LYS A 154 1.00 -15.91 -10.12
CA LYS A 154 1.64 -16.93 -10.98
C LYS A 154 2.31 -18.05 -10.17
N ARG A 155 2.75 -17.79 -8.97
CA ARG A 155 3.52 -18.73 -8.16
C ARG A 155 3.16 -18.61 -6.67
N GLU A 156 2.01 -19.16 -6.31
CA GLU A 156 1.59 -19.27 -4.92
C GLU A 156 2.11 -20.55 -4.27
N PHE A 157 2.21 -20.52 -2.95
CA PHE A 157 2.53 -21.66 -2.09
C PHE A 157 1.81 -21.51 -0.74
N ASP A 158 1.66 -22.61 0.01
CA ASP A 158 1.07 -22.65 1.35
C ASP A 158 2.06 -22.28 2.46
#